data_911516729bbbc240018711a58e2676a0
#
_entry.id   911516729bbbc240018711a58e2676a0
#
_cell.length_a   1.000
_cell.length_b   1.000
_cell.length_c   1.000
_cell.angle_alpha   90.00
_cell.angle_beta   90.00
_cell.angle_gamma   90.00
#
_symmetry.space_group_name_H-M   'P 1'
#
loop_
_entity.id
_entity.type
_entity.pdbx_description
1 polymer ?
#
loop_
_entity_poly.entity_id
_entity_poly.type
_entity_poly.pdbx_seq_one_letter_code
_entity_poly.pdbx_strand_id
1 'polypeptide(L)'
;MKVLLLSRYSRLGASSRVRSLQYLPFIESMGWQVDVRPLFSDRYLQALYSGQSRGLQAIGGYWRRLRVLVHAGEYDLIWIEKETFPFMPALAEWLLFKAGVPYMVDYDDALFHRYDEHRSWLIRSLLGRKIDAVMRHATLVVAGNEYLAERARVAEARRVEIVPTVVDLTRYKVIQSDSNHPLIVGWIGSPATSRYLAAIASAYESLAMEFDVRFVAVGVSEEAVRGLPIEVWHWSEETEVQSIQAFDIGIMPLEDSPWECGKCGYKLIQYMACGLPVVASPVGVNRQIVEHGANGFLV
;
A
#
# COMPACT_ATOMS: atom_id res chain seq x y z
N MET A 1 20.78 17.12 6.29
CA MET A 1 19.90 16.46 7.24
C MET A 1 20.10 14.96 7.13
N LYS A 2 20.22 14.25 8.27
CA LYS A 2 20.40 12.79 8.32
C LYS A 2 19.09 12.14 8.75
N VAL A 3 18.48 11.36 7.89
CA VAL A 3 17.16 10.73 8.10
C VAL A 3 17.30 9.22 8.25
N LEU A 4 16.66 8.63 9.25
CA LEU A 4 16.51 7.19 9.37
C LEU A 4 15.12 6.79 8.86
N LEU A 5 15.07 6.09 7.72
CA LEU A 5 13.83 5.54 7.18
C LEU A 5 13.60 4.12 7.70
N LEU A 6 12.60 3.96 8.54
CA LEU A 6 12.16 2.69 9.10
C LEU A 6 11.00 2.14 8.25
N SER A 7 11.30 1.64 7.05
CA SER A 7 10.30 1.04 6.18
C SER A 7 9.80 -0.30 6.73
N ARG A 8 8.59 -0.69 6.36
CA ARG A 8 8.03 -1.99 6.74
C ARG A 8 8.67 -3.12 5.95
N TYR A 9 8.86 -2.91 4.66
CA TYR A 9 9.45 -3.86 3.72
C TYR A 9 10.61 -3.24 2.97
N SER A 10 11.42 -4.07 2.34
CA SER A 10 12.33 -3.66 1.30
C SER A 10 11.57 -3.39 -0.02
N ARG A 11 12.26 -3.31 -1.14
CA ARG A 11 11.72 -2.79 -2.41
C ARG A 11 10.56 -3.60 -3.00
N LEU A 12 10.45 -4.91 -2.71
CA LEU A 12 9.29 -5.71 -3.14
C LEU A 12 7.97 -5.30 -2.47
N GLY A 13 8.02 -4.62 -1.33
CA GLY A 13 6.83 -4.11 -0.66
C GLY A 13 6.26 -2.89 -1.37
N ALA A 14 5.05 -3.01 -1.96
CA ALA A 14 4.42 -1.94 -2.74
C ALA A 14 4.32 -0.62 -1.94
N SER A 15 3.77 -0.64 -0.72
CA SER A 15 3.67 0.57 0.13
C SER A 15 5.04 1.20 0.37
N SER A 16 6.06 0.40 0.78
CA SER A 16 7.42 0.93 1.01
C SER A 16 8.01 1.53 -0.26
N ARG A 17 7.80 0.88 -1.42
CA ARG A 17 8.29 1.38 -2.71
C ARG A 17 7.66 2.71 -3.07
N VAL A 18 6.33 2.83 -2.98
CA VAL A 18 5.60 4.01 -3.48
C VAL A 18 5.42 5.13 -2.46
N ARG A 19 5.50 4.84 -1.15
CA ARG A 19 5.34 5.87 -0.11
C ARG A 19 6.68 6.45 0.35
N SER A 20 7.78 5.73 0.17
CA SER A 20 9.08 6.20 0.65
C SER A 20 10.21 6.03 -0.35
N LEU A 21 10.46 4.81 -0.85
CA LEU A 21 11.67 4.53 -1.62
C LEU A 21 11.75 5.27 -2.97
N GLN A 22 10.60 5.54 -3.61
CA GLN A 22 10.58 6.28 -4.88
C GLN A 22 11.05 7.74 -4.73
N TYR A 23 10.97 8.32 -3.52
CA TYR A 23 11.38 9.70 -3.27
C TYR A 23 12.86 9.86 -2.93
N LEU A 24 13.57 8.75 -2.64
CA LEU A 24 14.96 8.81 -2.20
C LEU A 24 15.87 9.58 -3.15
N PRO A 25 15.85 9.35 -4.49
CA PRO A 25 16.71 10.10 -5.39
C PRO A 25 16.48 11.61 -5.32
N PHE A 26 15.21 12.03 -5.16
CA PHE A 26 14.87 13.45 -5.02
C PHE A 26 15.34 14.03 -3.68
N ILE A 27 15.10 13.31 -2.57
CA ILE A 27 15.51 13.74 -1.23
C ILE A 27 17.03 13.82 -1.12
N GLU A 28 17.75 12.86 -1.69
CA GLU A 28 19.21 12.84 -1.72
C GLU A 28 19.77 13.97 -2.59
N SER A 29 19.11 14.33 -3.70
CA SER A 29 19.49 15.49 -4.53
C SER A 29 19.38 16.82 -3.78
N MET A 30 18.55 16.89 -2.73
CA MET A 30 18.45 18.04 -1.81
C MET A 30 19.57 18.06 -0.76
N GLY A 31 20.53 17.16 -0.82
CA GLY A 31 21.64 17.04 0.12
C GLY A 31 21.30 16.34 1.44
N TRP A 32 20.17 15.61 1.51
CA TRP A 32 19.85 14.82 2.68
C TRP A 32 20.47 13.42 2.56
N GLN A 33 20.86 12.87 3.69
CA GLN A 33 21.34 11.48 3.78
C GLN A 33 20.23 10.63 4.37
N VAL A 34 19.81 9.59 3.66
CA VAL A 34 18.74 8.68 4.11
C VAL A 34 19.28 7.28 4.35
N ASP A 35 19.27 6.84 5.60
CA ASP A 35 19.61 5.46 5.97
C ASP A 35 18.35 4.60 6.00
N VAL A 36 18.21 3.71 5.02
CA VAL A 36 17.03 2.86 4.86
C VAL A 36 17.19 1.56 5.63
N ARG A 37 16.28 1.32 6.58
CA ARG A 37 16.30 0.12 7.45
C ARG A 37 14.94 -0.59 7.41
N PRO A 38 14.72 -1.52 6.47
CA PRO A 38 13.48 -2.30 6.41
C PRO A 38 13.35 -3.25 7.61
N LEU A 39 12.12 -3.39 8.13
CA LEU A 39 11.83 -4.37 9.17
C LEU A 39 11.89 -5.79 8.59
N PHE A 40 11.25 -5.99 7.44
CA PHE A 40 11.19 -7.28 6.75
C PHE A 40 11.86 -7.20 5.38
N SER A 41 12.73 -8.19 5.10
CA SER A 41 13.45 -8.31 3.83
C SER A 41 12.56 -8.89 2.72
N ASP A 42 13.04 -8.85 1.48
CA ASP A 42 12.36 -9.47 0.34
C ASP A 42 12.19 -10.97 0.51
N ARG A 43 13.14 -11.67 1.16
CA ARG A 43 13.00 -13.09 1.53
C ARG A 43 11.81 -13.35 2.43
N TYR A 44 11.50 -12.42 3.36
CA TYR A 44 10.30 -12.51 4.20
C TYR A 44 9.03 -12.39 3.36
N LEU A 45 8.97 -11.45 2.42
CA LEU A 45 7.82 -11.28 1.52
C LEU A 45 7.63 -12.49 0.59
N GLN A 46 8.71 -13.01 0.02
CA GLN A 46 8.68 -14.22 -0.81
C GLN A 46 8.13 -15.42 -0.01
N ALA A 47 8.62 -15.62 1.22
CA ALA A 47 8.11 -16.67 2.12
C ALA A 47 6.62 -16.44 2.50
N LEU A 48 6.21 -15.15 2.68
CA LEU A 48 4.82 -14.80 2.96
C LEU A 48 3.90 -15.19 1.79
N TYR A 49 4.30 -14.88 0.56
CA TYR A 49 3.49 -15.14 -0.63
C TYR A 49 3.50 -16.61 -1.05
N SER A 50 4.54 -17.36 -0.74
CA SER A 50 4.63 -18.81 -0.97
C SER A 50 4.11 -19.67 0.19
N GLY A 51 3.49 -19.06 1.23
CA GLY A 51 2.95 -19.78 2.39
C GLY A 51 3.99 -20.45 3.29
N GLN A 52 5.28 -20.13 3.12
CA GLN A 52 6.37 -20.71 3.91
C GLN A 52 6.47 -20.09 5.32
N SER A 53 7.12 -20.79 6.24
CA SER A 53 7.38 -20.31 7.60
C SER A 53 8.33 -19.11 7.58
N ARG A 54 7.99 -18.04 8.33
CA ARG A 54 8.72 -16.78 8.39
C ARG A 54 9.06 -16.30 9.80
N GLY A 55 8.80 -17.13 10.81
CA GLY A 55 8.96 -16.75 12.23
C GLY A 55 10.37 -16.28 12.58
N LEU A 56 11.40 -17.04 12.21
CA LEU A 56 12.79 -16.69 12.47
C LEU A 56 13.21 -15.39 11.75
N GLN A 57 12.74 -15.17 10.53
CA GLN A 57 13.00 -13.95 9.77
C GLN A 57 12.35 -12.74 10.43
N ALA A 58 11.12 -12.89 10.95
CA ALA A 58 10.44 -11.86 11.71
C ALA A 58 11.22 -11.49 12.98
N ILE A 59 11.59 -12.47 13.80
CA ILE A 59 12.38 -12.25 15.02
C ILE A 59 13.69 -11.51 14.69
N GLY A 60 14.41 -11.97 13.66
CA GLY A 60 15.63 -11.30 13.19
C GLY A 60 15.39 -9.85 12.73
N GLY A 61 14.24 -9.58 12.12
CA GLY A 61 13.82 -8.22 11.75
C GLY A 61 13.62 -7.30 12.97
N TYR A 62 12.92 -7.80 13.99
CA TYR A 62 12.71 -7.06 15.25
C TYR A 62 14.03 -6.76 15.97
N TRP A 63 14.95 -7.72 16.05
CA TRP A 63 16.27 -7.50 16.64
C TRP A 63 17.11 -6.47 15.88
N ARG A 64 17.12 -6.52 14.55
CA ARG A 64 17.81 -5.52 13.74
C ARG A 64 17.21 -4.13 13.98
N ARG A 65 15.88 -4.01 13.98
CA ARG A 65 15.16 -2.74 14.22
C ARG A 65 15.49 -2.19 15.60
N LEU A 66 15.49 -3.03 16.64
CA LEU A 66 15.84 -2.61 18.01
C LEU A 66 17.27 -2.06 18.09
N ARG A 67 18.24 -2.74 17.46
CA ARG A 67 19.64 -2.24 17.43
C ARG A 67 19.76 -0.88 16.73
N VAL A 68 19.05 -0.68 15.65
CA VAL A 68 19.05 0.62 14.93
C VAL A 68 18.48 1.73 15.82
N LEU A 69 17.41 1.44 16.57
CA LEU A 69 16.78 2.42 17.45
C LEU A 69 17.66 2.88 18.63
N VAL A 70 18.63 2.07 19.05
CA VAL A 70 19.62 2.49 20.07
C VAL A 70 20.44 3.71 19.59
N HIS A 71 20.62 3.84 18.28
CA HIS A 71 21.32 4.95 17.62
C HIS A 71 20.39 6.03 17.05
N ALA A 72 19.10 6.02 17.43
CA ALA A 72 18.10 6.94 16.89
C ALA A 72 18.47 8.42 17.10
N GLY A 73 19.15 8.74 18.21
CA GLY A 73 19.62 10.10 18.53
C GLY A 73 20.71 10.65 17.59
N GLU A 74 21.30 9.83 16.70
CA GLU A 74 22.27 10.26 15.70
C GLU A 74 21.62 10.83 14.43
N TYR A 75 20.29 10.79 14.34
CA TYR A 75 19.50 11.23 13.20
C TYR A 75 18.71 12.49 13.53
N ASP A 76 18.59 13.37 12.55
CA ASP A 76 17.78 14.60 12.67
C ASP A 76 16.29 14.31 12.60
N LEU A 77 15.90 13.21 11.92
CA LEU A 77 14.50 12.76 11.77
C LEU A 77 14.44 11.25 11.59
N ILE A 78 13.46 10.63 12.25
CA ILE A 78 13.08 9.25 11.99
C ILE A 78 11.81 9.24 11.13
N TRP A 79 11.86 8.60 9.96
CA TRP A 79 10.69 8.39 9.11
C TRP A 79 10.18 6.96 9.30
N ILE A 80 9.02 6.81 9.89
CA ILE A 80 8.41 5.51 10.22
C ILE A 80 7.30 5.23 9.22
N GLU A 81 7.39 4.12 8.49
CA GLU A 81 6.27 3.61 7.71
C GLU A 81 5.32 2.85 8.64
N LYS A 82 4.14 3.40 8.86
CA LYS A 82 3.02 2.85 9.64
C LYS A 82 3.29 2.72 11.15
N GLU A 83 4.23 1.89 11.55
CA GLU A 83 4.55 1.55 12.95
C GLU A 83 5.94 0.94 13.07
N THR A 84 6.59 1.12 14.20
CA THR A 84 7.94 0.59 14.42
C THR A 84 7.95 -0.93 14.58
N PHE A 85 7.07 -1.48 15.43
CA PHE A 85 6.97 -2.90 15.74
C PHE A 85 5.52 -3.40 15.65
N PRO A 86 5.13 -4.16 14.60
CA PRO A 86 3.81 -4.77 14.52
C PRO A 86 3.47 -5.65 15.74
N PHE A 87 2.23 -5.61 16.18
CA PHE A 87 1.71 -6.39 17.32
C PHE A 87 2.44 -6.19 18.67
N MET A 88 3.21 -5.12 18.81
CA MET A 88 3.76 -4.66 20.09
C MET A 88 3.16 -3.30 20.46
N PRO A 89 3.06 -2.94 21.75
CA PRO A 89 2.66 -1.58 22.16
C PRO A 89 3.54 -0.50 21.53
N ALA A 90 3.05 0.74 21.46
CA ALA A 90 3.77 1.90 20.90
C ALA A 90 4.91 2.40 21.85
N LEU A 91 5.62 1.47 22.47
CA LEU A 91 6.68 1.80 23.45
C LEU A 91 7.89 2.44 22.77
N ALA A 92 8.26 1.95 21.57
CA ALA A 92 9.41 2.49 20.85
C ALA A 92 9.16 3.94 20.44
N GLU A 93 7.98 4.24 19.89
CA GLU A 93 7.57 5.59 19.50
C GLU A 93 7.44 6.52 20.71
N TRP A 94 6.92 6.01 21.83
CA TRP A 94 6.88 6.75 23.08
C TRP A 94 8.28 7.05 23.62
N LEU A 95 9.23 6.12 23.54
CA LEU A 95 10.62 6.35 23.94
C LEU A 95 11.31 7.38 23.06
N LEU A 96 11.12 7.33 21.73
CA LEU A 96 11.61 8.37 20.81
C LEU A 96 11.09 9.75 21.22
N PHE A 97 9.77 9.84 21.45
CA PHE A 97 9.14 11.09 21.92
C PHE A 97 9.74 11.59 23.25
N LYS A 98 9.89 10.72 24.25
CA LYS A 98 10.46 11.08 25.56
C LYS A 98 11.94 11.49 25.47
N ALA A 99 12.69 10.88 24.55
CA ALA A 99 14.09 11.24 24.29
C ALA A 99 14.24 12.52 23.45
N GLY A 100 13.14 13.15 23.00
CA GLY A 100 13.17 14.34 22.17
C GLY A 100 13.63 14.07 20.72
N VAL A 101 13.64 12.81 20.28
CA VAL A 101 13.99 12.43 18.90
C VAL A 101 12.77 12.63 18.01
N PRO A 102 12.81 13.56 17.03
CA PRO A 102 11.66 13.82 16.18
C PRO A 102 11.40 12.64 15.25
N TYR A 103 10.12 12.25 15.11
CA TYR A 103 9.75 11.29 14.10
C TYR A 103 8.48 11.72 13.35
N MET A 104 8.44 11.38 12.08
CA MET A 104 7.24 11.39 11.26
C MET A 104 6.75 9.98 11.00
N VAL A 105 5.44 9.84 10.80
CA VAL A 105 4.82 8.55 10.46
C VAL A 105 3.94 8.70 9.24
N ASP A 106 4.02 7.70 8.32
CA ASP A 106 3.32 7.70 7.04
C ASP A 106 2.31 6.55 6.97
N TYR A 107 1.07 6.87 6.56
CA TYR A 107 -0.03 5.91 6.40
C TYR A 107 -0.64 5.98 5.00
N ASP A 108 -0.75 4.81 4.35
CA ASP A 108 -1.42 4.59 3.06
C ASP A 108 -2.56 3.55 3.14
N ASP A 109 -2.78 2.97 4.33
CA ASP A 109 -3.85 2.04 4.68
C ASP A 109 -4.36 2.34 6.09
N ALA A 110 -5.61 1.96 6.38
CA ALA A 110 -6.23 2.08 7.71
C ALA A 110 -5.67 1.05 8.72
N LEU A 111 -4.35 1.08 8.94
CA LEU A 111 -3.66 0.12 9.80
C LEU A 111 -4.25 0.02 11.22
N PHE A 112 -4.85 1.08 11.73
CA PHE A 112 -5.50 1.10 13.04
C PHE A 112 -6.61 0.04 13.14
N HIS A 113 -7.33 -0.27 12.04
CA HIS A 113 -8.36 -1.31 12.02
C HIS A 113 -7.79 -2.73 12.14
N ARG A 114 -6.50 -2.93 11.91
CA ARG A 114 -5.84 -4.21 12.26
C ARG A 114 -5.90 -4.50 13.75
N TYR A 115 -5.99 -3.47 14.58
CA TYR A 115 -5.96 -3.56 16.04
C TYR A 115 -7.31 -3.31 16.68
N ASP A 116 -8.02 -2.23 16.32
CA ASP A 116 -9.30 -1.86 16.94
C ASP A 116 -10.47 -2.76 16.48
N GLU A 117 -10.39 -3.35 15.27
CA GLU A 117 -11.35 -4.32 14.74
C GLU A 117 -10.82 -5.77 14.76
N HIS A 118 -9.71 -6.03 15.44
CA HIS A 118 -9.13 -7.37 15.46
C HIS A 118 -10.09 -8.39 16.09
N ARG A 119 -10.21 -9.60 15.50
CA ARG A 119 -11.09 -10.67 15.99
C ARG A 119 -10.88 -11.05 17.46
N SER A 120 -9.63 -10.99 17.97
CA SER A 120 -9.30 -11.24 19.37
C SER A 120 -9.59 -10.01 20.23
N TRP A 121 -10.45 -10.16 21.25
CA TRP A 121 -10.75 -9.10 22.21
C TRP A 121 -9.50 -8.63 22.98
N LEU A 122 -8.57 -9.53 23.24
CA LEU A 122 -7.32 -9.22 23.94
C LEU A 122 -6.47 -8.24 23.13
N ILE A 123 -6.34 -8.46 21.81
CA ILE A 123 -5.60 -7.55 20.93
C ILE A 123 -6.33 -6.20 20.85
N ARG A 124 -7.66 -6.19 20.73
CA ARG A 124 -8.42 -4.92 20.76
C ARG A 124 -8.21 -4.15 22.06
N SER A 125 -8.24 -4.85 23.19
CA SER A 125 -8.06 -4.22 24.53
C SER A 125 -6.66 -3.65 24.71
N LEU A 126 -5.61 -4.38 24.31
CA LEU A 126 -4.21 -4.00 24.55
C LEU A 126 -3.63 -3.09 23.46
N LEU A 127 -4.06 -3.27 22.22
CA LEU A 127 -3.45 -2.61 21.05
C LEU A 127 -4.44 -1.78 20.24
N GLY A 128 -5.74 -1.78 20.56
CA GLY A 128 -6.77 -1.07 19.79
C GLY A 128 -6.49 0.43 19.61
N ARG A 129 -5.83 1.06 20.57
CA ARG A 129 -5.40 2.47 20.49
C ARG A 129 -3.91 2.66 20.22
N LYS A 130 -3.20 1.60 19.80
CA LYS A 130 -1.77 1.68 19.54
C LYS A 130 -1.42 2.72 18.48
N ILE A 131 -2.11 2.67 17.34
CA ILE A 131 -1.83 3.58 16.23
C ILE A 131 -2.17 5.02 16.58
N ASP A 132 -3.22 5.25 17.38
CA ASP A 132 -3.54 6.58 17.89
C ASP A 132 -2.38 7.12 18.77
N ALA A 133 -1.78 6.27 19.60
CA ALA A 133 -0.62 6.66 20.40
C ALA A 133 0.62 6.96 19.53
N VAL A 134 0.87 6.19 18.46
CA VAL A 134 1.93 6.47 17.49
C VAL A 134 1.72 7.82 16.81
N MET A 135 0.50 8.11 16.35
CA MET A 135 0.14 9.37 15.69
C MET A 135 0.27 10.57 16.65
N ARG A 136 -0.24 10.46 17.87
CA ARG A 136 -0.22 11.54 18.90
C ARG A 136 1.18 12.01 19.24
N HIS A 137 2.14 11.11 19.33
CA HIS A 137 3.51 11.44 19.71
C HIS A 137 4.39 11.85 18.51
N ALA A 138 3.93 11.64 17.29
CA ALA A 138 4.66 12.01 16.07
C ALA A 138 4.78 13.54 15.96
N THR A 139 5.91 14.01 15.45
CA THR A 139 6.11 15.41 15.05
C THR A 139 5.22 15.77 13.86
N LEU A 140 5.05 14.78 12.93
CA LEU A 140 4.22 14.90 11.74
C LEU A 140 3.58 13.55 11.43
N VAL A 141 2.30 13.55 11.13
CA VAL A 141 1.59 12.44 10.49
C VAL A 141 1.35 12.77 9.03
N VAL A 142 1.86 11.94 8.14
CA VAL A 142 1.55 11.97 6.71
C VAL A 142 0.45 10.95 6.44
N ALA A 143 -0.65 11.41 5.88
CA ALA A 143 -1.81 10.58 5.55
C ALA A 143 -2.02 10.55 4.04
N GLY A 144 -2.25 9.38 3.47
CA GLY A 144 -2.46 9.24 2.03
C GLY A 144 -3.84 9.71 1.55
N ASN A 145 -4.79 9.91 2.46
CA ASN A 145 -6.14 10.41 2.18
C ASN A 145 -6.80 11.02 3.42
N GLU A 146 -7.99 11.60 3.21
CA GLU A 146 -8.74 12.30 4.28
C GLU A 146 -9.20 11.36 5.40
N TYR A 147 -9.60 10.11 5.08
CA TYR A 147 -10.01 9.12 6.08
C TYR A 147 -8.89 8.82 7.10
N LEU A 148 -7.67 8.69 6.61
CA LEU A 148 -6.48 8.48 7.45
C LEU A 148 -6.11 9.75 8.24
N ALA A 149 -6.24 10.92 7.60
CA ALA A 149 -5.99 12.21 8.23
C ALA A 149 -6.98 12.50 9.36
N GLU A 150 -8.25 12.18 9.18
CA GLU A 150 -9.27 12.33 10.22
C GLU A 150 -8.97 11.46 11.43
N ARG A 151 -8.56 10.19 11.23
CA ARG A 151 -8.09 9.35 12.35
C ARG A 151 -6.92 9.98 13.10
N ALA A 152 -5.98 10.59 12.40
CA ALA A 152 -4.84 11.25 13.02
C ALA A 152 -5.27 12.49 13.84
N ARG A 153 -6.24 13.26 13.36
CA ARG A 153 -6.82 14.41 14.11
C ARG A 153 -7.55 13.93 15.36
N VAL A 154 -8.37 12.88 15.24
CA VAL A 154 -9.05 12.25 16.40
C VAL A 154 -8.04 11.70 17.41
N ALA A 155 -6.90 11.21 16.94
CA ALA A 155 -5.79 10.78 17.81
C ALA A 155 -5.01 11.94 18.42
N GLU A 156 -5.39 13.21 18.16
CA GLU A 156 -4.73 14.43 18.65
C GLU A 156 -3.26 14.53 18.16
N ALA A 157 -3.01 14.13 16.91
CA ALA A 157 -1.70 14.30 16.28
C ALA A 157 -1.35 15.80 16.19
N ARG A 158 -0.08 16.14 16.47
CA ARG A 158 0.40 17.53 16.53
C ARG A 158 0.32 18.27 15.20
N ARG A 159 0.60 17.54 14.12
CA ARG A 159 0.55 18.03 12.74
C ARG A 159 0.15 16.90 11.83
N VAL A 160 -0.81 17.15 10.93
CA VAL A 160 -1.29 16.19 9.94
C VAL A 160 -1.21 16.82 8.57
N GLU A 161 -0.56 16.15 7.63
CA GLU A 161 -0.49 16.55 6.24
C GLU A 161 -1.03 15.43 5.35
N ILE A 162 -1.87 15.80 4.38
CA ILE A 162 -2.36 14.85 3.39
C ILE A 162 -1.42 14.89 2.19
N VAL A 163 -0.73 13.77 1.98
CA VAL A 163 0.15 13.57 0.82
C VAL A 163 -0.36 12.34 0.07
N PRO A 164 -1.16 12.53 -0.99
CA PRO A 164 -1.67 11.43 -1.80
C PRO A 164 -0.55 10.55 -2.35
N THR A 165 -0.85 9.27 -2.58
CA THR A 165 0.06 8.39 -3.30
C THR A 165 0.13 8.85 -4.76
N VAL A 166 1.34 8.85 -5.33
CA VAL A 166 1.58 9.28 -6.71
C VAL A 166 2.35 8.20 -7.49
N VAL A 167 2.35 8.31 -8.79
CA VAL A 167 3.17 7.50 -9.72
C VAL A 167 4.24 8.35 -10.37
N ASP A 168 5.35 7.73 -10.73
CA ASP A 168 6.42 8.37 -11.49
C ASP A 168 6.08 8.38 -12.99
N LEU A 169 5.67 9.53 -13.52
CA LEU A 169 5.31 9.71 -14.93
C LEU A 169 6.49 9.54 -15.90
N THR A 170 7.72 9.41 -15.42
CA THR A 170 8.84 9.03 -16.28
C THR A 170 8.78 7.55 -16.66
N ARG A 171 8.16 6.72 -15.81
CA ARG A 171 7.96 5.28 -16.00
C ARG A 171 6.64 4.97 -16.69
N TYR A 172 5.55 5.60 -16.26
CA TYR A 172 4.19 5.38 -16.75
C TYR A 172 3.92 6.33 -17.92
N LYS A 173 3.63 5.79 -19.09
CA LYS A 173 3.36 6.55 -20.31
C LYS A 173 2.15 5.99 -21.03
N VAL A 174 1.37 6.88 -21.61
CA VAL A 174 0.30 6.49 -22.52
C VAL A 174 0.91 5.88 -23.77
N ILE A 175 0.43 4.70 -24.14
CA ILE A 175 0.71 4.08 -25.46
C ILE A 175 -0.60 3.97 -26.24
N GLN A 176 -0.51 4.02 -27.55
CA GLN A 176 -1.66 3.70 -28.38
C GLN A 176 -1.84 2.19 -28.38
N SER A 177 -3.03 1.73 -27.95
CA SER A 177 -3.41 0.32 -28.07
C SER A 177 -3.69 -0.02 -29.54
N ASP A 178 -3.21 -1.17 -30.00
CA ASP A 178 -3.60 -1.70 -31.29
C ASP A 178 -4.96 -2.41 -31.13
N SER A 179 -6.00 -1.91 -31.80
CA SER A 179 -7.39 -2.38 -31.61
C SER A 179 -7.71 -3.75 -32.18
N ASN A 180 -6.70 -4.55 -32.57
CA ASN A 180 -6.88 -5.82 -33.25
C ASN A 180 -6.80 -7.07 -32.32
N HIS A 181 -6.94 -6.91 -31.02
CA HIS A 181 -6.97 -8.02 -30.06
C HIS A 181 -8.29 -8.04 -29.27
N PRO A 182 -8.68 -9.18 -28.64
CA PRO A 182 -9.78 -9.21 -27.68
C PRO A 182 -9.58 -8.19 -26.56
N LEU A 183 -10.68 -7.56 -26.13
CA LEU A 183 -10.64 -6.55 -25.05
C LEU A 183 -10.02 -7.15 -23.77
N ILE A 184 -9.01 -6.51 -23.21
CA ILE A 184 -8.32 -6.98 -22.00
C ILE A 184 -8.76 -6.12 -20.79
N VAL A 185 -9.50 -6.75 -19.88
CA VAL A 185 -9.84 -6.17 -18.57
C VAL A 185 -8.81 -6.63 -17.55
N GLY A 186 -7.99 -5.69 -17.07
CA GLY A 186 -6.83 -5.98 -16.24
C GLY A 186 -6.95 -5.54 -14.78
N TRP A 187 -6.42 -6.36 -13.90
CA TRP A 187 -6.19 -6.03 -12.51
C TRP A 187 -4.72 -6.28 -12.12
N ILE A 188 -4.14 -5.36 -11.34
CA ILE A 188 -2.79 -5.54 -10.78
C ILE A 188 -2.83 -5.41 -9.26
N GLY A 189 -2.09 -6.27 -8.56
CA GLY A 189 -2.04 -6.19 -7.10
C GLY A 189 -1.16 -7.26 -6.47
N SER A 190 -1.30 -7.45 -5.18
CA SER A 190 -0.60 -8.48 -4.42
C SER A 190 -1.52 -9.65 -4.07
N PRO A 191 -0.97 -10.82 -3.72
CA PRO A 191 -1.77 -11.96 -3.25
C PRO A 191 -2.73 -11.62 -2.10
N ALA A 192 -2.37 -10.67 -1.24
CA ALA A 192 -3.22 -10.26 -0.12
C ALA A 192 -4.50 -9.53 -0.56
N THR A 193 -4.56 -9.01 -1.78
CA THR A 193 -5.70 -8.27 -2.33
C THR A 193 -6.46 -9.02 -3.42
N SER A 194 -6.06 -10.24 -3.76
CA SER A 194 -6.74 -11.09 -4.76
C SER A 194 -8.19 -11.45 -4.38
N ARG A 195 -8.52 -11.43 -3.08
CA ARG A 195 -9.88 -11.70 -2.59
C ARG A 195 -10.95 -10.80 -3.23
N TYR A 196 -10.60 -9.58 -3.62
CA TYR A 196 -11.55 -8.67 -4.27
C TYR A 196 -11.94 -9.12 -5.68
N LEU A 197 -11.12 -9.94 -6.36
CA LEU A 197 -11.46 -10.51 -7.66
C LEU A 197 -12.60 -11.53 -7.55
N ALA A 198 -12.60 -12.33 -6.49
CA ALA A 198 -13.67 -13.29 -6.23
C ALA A 198 -15.04 -12.63 -5.95
N ALA A 199 -15.05 -11.40 -5.39
CA ALA A 199 -16.27 -10.68 -5.10
C ALA A 199 -17.08 -10.28 -6.35
N ILE A 200 -16.41 -10.22 -7.53
CA ILE A 200 -17.05 -9.87 -8.81
C ILE A 200 -17.07 -11.05 -9.80
N ALA A 201 -17.02 -12.29 -9.30
CA ALA A 201 -16.99 -13.52 -10.11
C ALA A 201 -18.14 -13.58 -11.15
N SER A 202 -19.38 -13.27 -10.72
CA SER A 202 -20.56 -13.28 -11.59
C SER A 202 -20.45 -12.28 -12.75
N ALA A 203 -19.78 -11.15 -12.55
CA ALA A 203 -19.56 -10.17 -13.61
C ALA A 203 -18.61 -10.72 -14.69
N TYR A 204 -17.55 -11.44 -14.28
CA TYR A 204 -16.64 -12.10 -15.26
C TYR A 204 -17.38 -13.13 -16.10
N GLU A 205 -18.20 -13.97 -15.46
CA GLU A 205 -18.97 -15.01 -16.17
C GLU A 205 -19.95 -14.40 -17.17
N SER A 206 -20.70 -13.37 -16.76
CA SER A 206 -21.66 -12.68 -17.62
C SER A 206 -21.00 -12.01 -18.82
N LEU A 207 -19.92 -11.27 -18.57
CA LEU A 207 -19.20 -10.56 -19.64
C LEU A 207 -18.53 -11.52 -20.63
N ALA A 208 -17.96 -12.65 -20.16
CA ALA A 208 -17.36 -13.64 -21.02
C ALA A 208 -18.37 -14.36 -21.94
N MET A 209 -19.66 -14.39 -21.56
CA MET A 209 -20.72 -14.95 -22.41
C MET A 209 -21.20 -13.98 -23.52
N GLU A 210 -21.07 -12.67 -23.28
CA GLU A 210 -21.63 -11.65 -24.19
C GLU A 210 -20.56 -11.01 -25.09
N PHE A 211 -19.30 -10.98 -24.64
CA PHE A 211 -18.24 -10.25 -25.32
C PHE A 211 -16.98 -11.10 -25.49
N ASP A 212 -16.22 -10.82 -26.53
CA ASP A 212 -14.85 -11.35 -26.69
C ASP A 212 -13.88 -10.56 -25.80
N VAL A 213 -13.82 -10.96 -24.52
CA VAL A 213 -13.08 -10.28 -23.47
C VAL A 213 -12.16 -11.26 -22.75
N ARG A 214 -10.94 -10.82 -22.47
CA ARG A 214 -9.97 -11.52 -21.61
C ARG A 214 -9.85 -10.81 -20.28
N PHE A 215 -9.87 -11.56 -19.20
CA PHE A 215 -9.61 -11.06 -17.86
C PHE A 215 -8.21 -11.45 -17.43
N VAL A 216 -7.43 -10.45 -16.99
CA VAL A 216 -6.02 -10.66 -16.62
C VAL A 216 -5.79 -10.15 -15.21
N ALA A 217 -5.12 -10.96 -14.38
CA ALA A 217 -4.66 -10.55 -13.04
C ALA A 217 -3.14 -10.65 -12.94
N VAL A 218 -2.49 -9.53 -12.61
CA VAL A 218 -1.04 -9.43 -12.46
C VAL A 218 -0.68 -9.47 -10.97
N GLY A 219 0.24 -10.38 -10.60
CA GLY A 219 0.80 -10.46 -9.24
C GLY A 219 0.00 -11.28 -8.24
N VAL A 220 -0.83 -12.19 -8.73
CA VAL A 220 -1.53 -13.21 -7.92
C VAL A 220 -1.04 -14.61 -8.30
N SER A 221 -1.40 -15.61 -7.51
CA SER A 221 -1.21 -17.02 -7.87
C SER A 221 -2.44 -17.56 -8.60
N GLU A 222 -2.25 -18.57 -9.46
CA GLU A 222 -3.35 -19.28 -10.13
C GLU A 222 -4.37 -19.86 -9.10
N GLU A 223 -3.88 -20.26 -7.93
CA GLU A 223 -4.74 -20.77 -6.87
C GLU A 223 -5.71 -19.72 -6.34
N ALA A 224 -5.28 -18.46 -6.27
CA ALA A 224 -6.10 -17.34 -5.76
C ALA A 224 -7.27 -16.97 -6.69
N VAL A 225 -7.21 -17.35 -7.95
CA VAL A 225 -8.24 -17.09 -8.98
C VAL A 225 -8.82 -18.39 -9.55
N ARG A 226 -8.58 -19.52 -8.88
CA ARG A 226 -9.08 -20.84 -9.33
C ARG A 226 -10.60 -20.82 -9.49
N GLY A 227 -11.07 -21.25 -10.67
CA GLY A 227 -12.49 -21.28 -11.02
C GLY A 227 -13.04 -19.97 -11.57
N LEU A 228 -12.22 -18.93 -11.68
CA LEU A 228 -12.57 -17.70 -12.39
C LEU A 228 -11.96 -17.74 -13.80
N PRO A 229 -12.58 -17.11 -14.80
CA PRO A 229 -12.06 -17.02 -16.17
C PRO A 229 -10.96 -15.94 -16.25
N ILE A 230 -9.95 -16.03 -15.38
CA ILE A 230 -8.88 -15.04 -15.23
C ILE A 230 -7.54 -15.66 -15.57
N GLU A 231 -6.83 -15.05 -16.51
CA GLU A 231 -5.45 -15.36 -16.85
C GLU A 231 -4.50 -14.70 -15.86
N VAL A 232 -3.50 -15.41 -15.38
CA VAL A 232 -2.52 -14.89 -14.40
C VAL A 232 -1.23 -14.51 -15.12
N TRP A 233 -0.79 -13.26 -14.91
CA TRP A 233 0.51 -12.80 -15.34
C TRP A 233 1.44 -12.58 -14.17
N HIS A 234 2.71 -12.97 -14.35
CA HIS A 234 3.72 -12.76 -13.33
C HIS A 234 4.04 -11.27 -13.17
N TRP A 235 4.12 -10.81 -11.92
CA TRP A 235 4.50 -9.44 -11.60
C TRP A 235 6.02 -9.35 -11.35
N SER A 236 6.65 -8.35 -11.92
CA SER A 236 7.95 -7.83 -11.49
C SER A 236 7.92 -6.29 -11.57
N GLU A 237 8.83 -5.62 -10.88
CA GLU A 237 8.92 -4.15 -10.95
C GLU A 237 9.28 -3.66 -12.36
N GLU A 238 10.06 -4.46 -13.11
CA GLU A 238 10.48 -4.17 -14.47
C GLU A 238 9.33 -4.29 -15.47
N THR A 239 8.46 -5.28 -15.30
CA THR A 239 7.35 -5.57 -16.23
C THR A 239 6.03 -4.92 -15.82
N GLU A 240 5.95 -4.31 -14.62
CA GLU A 240 4.72 -3.72 -14.07
C GLU A 240 4.02 -2.79 -15.07
N VAL A 241 4.76 -1.83 -15.62
CA VAL A 241 4.19 -0.85 -16.54
C VAL A 241 3.76 -1.47 -17.87
N GLN A 242 4.57 -2.37 -18.44
CA GLN A 242 4.22 -3.07 -19.67
C GLN A 242 2.97 -3.93 -19.50
N SER A 243 2.82 -4.60 -18.35
CA SER A 243 1.63 -5.38 -18.06
C SER A 243 0.38 -4.51 -17.99
N ILE A 244 0.48 -3.32 -17.36
CA ILE A 244 -0.64 -2.35 -17.31
C ILE A 244 -0.96 -1.82 -18.71
N GLN A 245 0.04 -1.47 -19.50
CA GLN A 245 -0.12 -0.95 -20.86
C GLN A 245 -0.75 -1.94 -21.83
N ALA A 246 -0.73 -3.23 -21.51
CA ALA A 246 -1.41 -4.27 -22.28
C ALA A 246 -2.91 -4.39 -21.98
N PHE A 247 -3.43 -3.67 -20.98
CA PHE A 247 -4.86 -3.64 -20.66
C PHE A 247 -5.57 -2.59 -21.50
N ASP A 248 -6.87 -2.80 -21.74
CA ASP A 248 -7.78 -1.79 -22.31
C ASP A 248 -8.61 -1.09 -21.20
N ILE A 249 -8.91 -1.84 -20.12
CA ILE A 249 -9.66 -1.34 -18.96
C ILE A 249 -8.97 -1.81 -17.68
N GLY A 250 -8.70 -0.88 -16.76
CA GLY A 250 -8.20 -1.22 -15.42
C GLY A 250 -9.34 -1.36 -14.40
N ILE A 251 -9.33 -2.40 -13.57
CA ILE A 251 -10.37 -2.57 -12.55
C ILE A 251 -9.81 -2.47 -11.12
N MET A 252 -10.62 -1.90 -10.21
CA MET A 252 -10.34 -1.84 -8.78
C MET A 252 -11.58 -2.13 -7.94
N PRO A 253 -12.00 -3.42 -7.89
CA PRO A 253 -13.06 -3.82 -6.98
C PRO A 253 -12.60 -3.75 -5.53
N LEU A 254 -13.46 -3.22 -4.65
CA LEU A 254 -13.28 -3.15 -3.20
C LEU A 254 -14.59 -3.45 -2.49
N GLU A 255 -14.50 -4.00 -1.30
CA GLU A 255 -15.61 -4.06 -0.35
C GLU A 255 -15.80 -2.67 0.28
N ASP A 256 -17.05 -2.28 0.57
CA ASP A 256 -17.30 -1.04 1.32
C ASP A 256 -17.16 -1.31 2.82
N SER A 257 -15.94 -1.19 3.32
CA SER A 257 -15.62 -1.40 4.73
C SER A 257 -14.64 -0.35 5.25
N PRO A 258 -14.54 -0.17 6.58
CA PRO A 258 -13.64 0.81 7.17
C PRO A 258 -12.17 0.63 6.75
N TRP A 259 -11.71 -0.61 6.58
CA TRP A 259 -10.34 -0.86 6.11
C TRP A 259 -10.11 -0.33 4.69
N GLU A 260 -11.05 -0.58 3.78
CA GLU A 260 -10.94 -0.19 2.37
C GLU A 260 -11.08 1.33 2.18
N CYS A 261 -11.80 2.02 3.07
CA CYS A 261 -11.85 3.49 3.09
C CYS A 261 -10.47 4.14 3.29
N GLY A 262 -9.54 3.43 3.94
CA GLY A 262 -8.16 3.88 4.12
C GLY A 262 -7.26 3.72 2.90
N LYS A 263 -7.70 3.05 1.83
CA LYS A 263 -6.88 2.85 0.62
C LYS A 263 -6.70 4.13 -0.17
N CYS A 264 -5.52 4.26 -0.80
CA CYS A 264 -5.11 5.48 -1.51
C CYS A 264 -5.24 5.40 -3.03
N GLY A 265 -6.02 4.45 -3.57
CA GLY A 265 -6.36 4.39 -4.99
C GLY A 265 -5.18 4.13 -5.94
N TYR A 266 -4.06 3.56 -5.48
CA TYR A 266 -2.82 3.45 -6.25
C TYR A 266 -3.00 2.77 -7.61
N LYS A 267 -3.79 1.68 -7.68
CA LYS A 267 -4.07 1.01 -8.96
C LYS A 267 -4.72 1.95 -9.98
N LEU A 268 -5.68 2.77 -9.55
CA LEU A 268 -6.39 3.69 -10.43
C LEU A 268 -5.44 4.70 -11.06
N ILE A 269 -4.55 5.29 -10.26
CA ILE A 269 -3.59 6.26 -10.79
C ILE A 269 -2.52 5.60 -11.68
N GLN A 270 -2.19 4.32 -11.47
CA GLN A 270 -1.33 3.56 -12.38
C GLN A 270 -1.99 3.36 -13.75
N TYR A 271 -3.26 2.92 -13.76
CA TYR A 271 -4.04 2.74 -14.99
C TYR A 271 -4.20 4.06 -15.74
N MET A 272 -4.64 5.12 -15.05
CA MET A 272 -4.84 6.45 -15.64
C MET A 272 -3.53 7.05 -16.17
N ALA A 273 -2.39 6.80 -15.52
CA ALA A 273 -1.08 7.25 -16.01
C ALA A 273 -0.65 6.54 -17.30
N CYS A 274 -1.21 5.35 -17.58
CA CYS A 274 -1.09 4.66 -18.86
C CYS A 274 -2.19 5.03 -19.88
N GLY A 275 -3.12 5.94 -19.52
CA GLY A 275 -4.22 6.37 -20.40
C GLY A 275 -5.42 5.43 -20.41
N LEU A 276 -5.52 4.49 -19.46
CA LEU A 276 -6.60 3.51 -19.43
C LEU A 276 -7.82 4.04 -18.70
N PRO A 277 -9.04 3.81 -19.22
CA PRO A 277 -10.27 3.98 -18.47
C PRO A 277 -10.33 2.97 -17.33
N VAL A 278 -11.03 3.33 -16.24
CA VAL A 278 -11.12 2.48 -15.06
C VAL A 278 -12.54 2.15 -14.67
N VAL A 279 -12.73 0.97 -14.07
CA VAL A 279 -13.96 0.59 -13.37
C VAL A 279 -13.62 0.28 -11.91
N ALA A 280 -14.25 0.97 -10.98
CA ALA A 280 -13.90 0.89 -9.57
C ALA A 280 -15.12 0.90 -8.65
N SER A 281 -15.00 0.25 -7.50
CA SER A 281 -15.99 0.40 -6.43
C SER A 281 -15.95 1.81 -5.84
N PRO A 282 -17.12 2.44 -5.55
CA PRO A 282 -17.22 3.80 -5.04
C PRO A 282 -16.87 3.86 -3.54
N VAL A 283 -15.67 3.43 -3.17
CA VAL A 283 -15.18 3.32 -1.79
C VAL A 283 -14.02 4.28 -1.55
N GLY A 284 -14.07 5.00 -0.43
CA GLY A 284 -13.00 5.90 0.00
C GLY A 284 -12.60 6.90 -1.10
N VAL A 285 -11.29 7.01 -1.33
CA VAL A 285 -10.69 7.96 -2.29
C VAL A 285 -11.03 7.66 -3.75
N ASN A 286 -11.52 6.45 -4.08
CA ASN A 286 -11.94 6.13 -5.45
C ASN A 286 -13.01 7.10 -5.97
N ARG A 287 -13.92 7.58 -5.09
CA ARG A 287 -14.94 8.61 -5.41
C ARG A 287 -14.33 9.96 -5.82
N GLN A 288 -13.09 10.23 -5.43
CA GLN A 288 -12.40 11.49 -5.75
C GLN A 288 -11.51 11.34 -6.99
N ILE A 289 -10.97 10.14 -7.24
CA ILE A 289 -10.11 9.85 -8.38
C ILE A 289 -10.92 9.61 -9.65
N VAL A 290 -12.06 8.91 -9.53
CA VAL A 290 -12.88 8.53 -10.68
C VAL A 290 -14.03 9.51 -10.85
N GLU A 291 -14.02 10.25 -11.95
CA GLU A 291 -15.13 11.04 -12.46
C GLU A 291 -15.98 10.15 -13.35
N HIS A 292 -17.16 9.74 -12.82
CA HIS A 292 -18.05 8.76 -13.47
C HIS A 292 -18.48 9.23 -14.86
N GLY A 293 -18.21 8.43 -15.88
CA GLY A 293 -18.50 8.71 -17.27
C GLY A 293 -17.45 9.57 -17.99
N ALA A 294 -16.42 10.08 -17.30
CA ALA A 294 -15.35 10.86 -17.91
C ALA A 294 -14.03 10.08 -18.01
N ASN A 295 -13.46 9.67 -16.89
CA ASN A 295 -12.20 8.91 -16.85
C ASN A 295 -12.39 7.45 -16.44
N GLY A 296 -13.64 7.03 -16.13
CA GLY A 296 -14.00 5.69 -15.71
C GLY A 296 -15.42 5.60 -15.18
N PHE A 297 -15.72 4.47 -14.56
CA PHE A 297 -17.03 4.21 -13.98
C PHE A 297 -16.89 3.77 -12.51
N LEU A 298 -17.76 4.32 -11.66
CA LEU A 298 -17.97 3.86 -10.29
C LEU A 298 -19.19 2.95 -10.25
N VAL A 299 -19.01 1.71 -9.80
CA VAL A 299 -20.04 0.65 -9.79
C VAL A 299 -20.03 -0.12 -8.48
#